data_460c79ba7c49fb405776ff1bb5e5a437
#
_entry.id   460c79ba7c49fb405776ff1bb5e5a437
#
_cell.length_a   1.000
_cell.length_b   1.000
_cell.length_c   1.000
_cell.angle_alpha   90.00
_cell.angle_beta   90.00
_cell.angle_gamma   90.00
#
_symmetry.space_group_name_H-M   'P 1'
#
loop_
_entity.id
_entity.type
_entity.pdbx_description
1 polymer ?
#
loop_
_entity_poly.entity_id
_entity_poly.type
_entity_poly.pdbx_seq_one_letter_code
_entity_poly.pdbx_strand_id
1 'polypeptide(L)'
;MKLKNQHIFVTGGADGIGRAVVQDVADAGAKVSFCDLNIEKGKAYEAELKAAGHQAFFTPGNVGVVTQMQDVHAAITKEFGDVNGLVNNAGRNAYYDPVEMTEAEWDDFMNVDFKSIWVTAKLCLPAMRKAKKGAIVNISSIHARMSYPNYFPYAAAKSGILGLTRNLALDEGKHGIRVNAVLPGFTLTPMVEDYFVKNPEKRSEALSVQPMGRMAQPIEIAKVITFLLTDDASFVNGADWIIDGGLSGRFA
;
A
#
# COMPACT_ATOMS: atom_id res chain seq x y z
N MET A 1 -4.24 -21.00 -9.35
CA MET A 1 -4.26 -19.82 -8.48
C MET A 1 -2.82 -19.47 -8.13
N LYS A 2 -2.39 -18.25 -8.48
CA LYS A 2 -0.97 -17.81 -8.44
C LYS A 2 -0.42 -17.61 -7.03
N LEU A 3 -1.29 -17.37 -6.03
CA LEU A 3 -0.91 -17.15 -4.63
C LEU A 3 -1.43 -18.25 -3.68
N LYS A 4 -1.77 -19.42 -4.24
CA LYS A 4 -2.26 -20.55 -3.43
C LYS A 4 -1.27 -20.91 -2.32
N ASN A 5 -1.78 -21.07 -1.09
CA ASN A 5 -1.03 -21.38 0.13
C ASN A 5 -0.08 -20.26 0.61
N GLN A 6 -0.14 -19.06 0.04
CA GLN A 6 0.61 -17.90 0.55
C GLN A 6 -0.26 -17.11 1.53
N HIS A 7 0.35 -16.58 2.58
CA HIS A 7 -0.26 -15.63 3.49
C HIS A 7 0.20 -14.22 3.11
N ILE A 8 -0.75 -13.39 2.65
CA ILE A 8 -0.52 -12.00 2.26
C ILE A 8 -1.09 -11.08 3.32
N PHE A 9 -0.28 -10.15 3.82
CA PHE A 9 -0.70 -9.11 4.76
C PHE A 9 -0.79 -7.76 4.06
N VAL A 10 -1.94 -7.06 4.22
CA VAL A 10 -2.21 -5.75 3.61
C VAL A 10 -2.54 -4.74 4.69
N THR A 11 -1.81 -3.62 4.76
CA THR A 11 -2.16 -2.50 5.65
C THR A 11 -3.12 -1.53 4.97
N GLY A 12 -4.09 -0.97 5.70
CA GLY A 12 -5.14 -0.10 5.13
C GLY A 12 -6.06 -0.86 4.17
N GLY A 13 -6.43 -2.10 4.53
CA GLY A 13 -7.12 -3.03 3.63
C GLY A 13 -8.64 -2.91 3.60
N ALA A 14 -9.25 -2.03 4.40
CA ALA A 14 -10.72 -1.93 4.48
C ALA A 14 -11.32 -1.05 3.39
N ASP A 15 -10.54 -0.21 2.70
CA ASP A 15 -11.05 0.75 1.72
C ASP A 15 -10.05 1.00 0.57
N GLY A 16 -10.52 1.66 -0.50
CA GLY A 16 -9.71 2.16 -1.60
C GLY A 16 -8.83 1.11 -2.30
N ILE A 17 -7.58 1.48 -2.54
CA ILE A 17 -6.59 0.59 -3.19
C ILE A 17 -6.36 -0.65 -2.31
N GLY A 18 -6.23 -0.49 -0.99
CA GLY A 18 -6.00 -1.61 -0.08
C GLY A 18 -7.12 -2.66 -0.14
N ARG A 19 -8.39 -2.23 -0.14
CA ARG A 19 -9.54 -3.13 -0.32
C ARG A 19 -9.48 -3.89 -1.65
N ALA A 20 -9.13 -3.19 -2.73
CA ALA A 20 -8.98 -3.82 -4.05
C ALA A 20 -7.82 -4.84 -4.08
N VAL A 21 -6.71 -4.55 -3.39
CA VAL A 21 -5.60 -5.49 -3.24
C VAL A 21 -6.02 -6.72 -2.45
N VAL A 22 -6.70 -6.54 -1.31
CA VAL A 22 -7.22 -7.65 -0.49
C VAL A 22 -8.11 -8.57 -1.33
N GLN A 23 -9.02 -7.99 -2.14
CA GLN A 23 -9.88 -8.78 -3.04
C GLN A 23 -9.05 -9.55 -4.07
N ASP A 24 -8.14 -8.86 -4.77
CA ASP A 24 -7.41 -9.46 -5.88
C ASP A 24 -6.45 -10.57 -5.44
N VAL A 25 -5.80 -10.43 -4.27
CA VAL A 25 -4.96 -11.50 -3.72
C VAL A 25 -5.79 -12.67 -3.20
N ALA A 26 -6.99 -12.42 -2.64
CA ALA A 26 -7.93 -13.48 -2.24
C ALA A 26 -8.41 -14.28 -3.47
N ASP A 27 -8.80 -13.60 -4.56
CA ASP A 27 -9.17 -14.22 -5.84
C ASP A 27 -8.01 -15.02 -6.46
N ALA A 28 -6.75 -14.59 -6.22
CA ALA A 28 -5.56 -15.33 -6.60
C ALA A 28 -5.27 -16.55 -5.71
N GLY A 29 -6.10 -16.78 -4.66
CA GLY A 29 -6.07 -17.95 -3.78
C GLY A 29 -5.20 -17.83 -2.54
N ALA A 30 -4.80 -16.62 -2.17
CA ALA A 30 -4.07 -16.37 -0.93
C ALA A 30 -4.98 -16.51 0.30
N LYS A 31 -4.36 -16.84 1.45
CA LYS A 31 -4.88 -16.45 2.75
C LYS A 31 -4.55 -14.96 2.91
N VAL A 32 -5.54 -14.11 3.14
CA VAL A 32 -5.31 -12.68 3.25
C VAL A 32 -5.64 -12.17 4.65
N SER A 33 -4.66 -11.54 5.27
CA SER A 33 -4.89 -10.74 6.48
C SER A 33 -4.76 -9.26 6.15
N PHE A 34 -5.54 -8.44 6.83
CA PHE A 34 -5.47 -7.00 6.66
C PHE A 34 -5.77 -6.24 7.94
N CYS A 35 -5.18 -5.05 8.08
CA CYS A 35 -5.50 -4.15 9.17
C CYS A 35 -6.00 -2.80 8.65
N ASP A 36 -6.78 -2.13 9.47
CA ASP A 36 -7.29 -0.79 9.21
C ASP A 36 -7.67 -0.10 10.53
N LEU A 37 -7.79 1.23 10.51
CA LEU A 37 -8.36 2.03 11.60
C LEU A 37 -9.89 1.90 11.65
N ASN A 38 -10.53 1.70 10.51
CA ASN A 38 -11.98 1.59 10.42
C ASN A 38 -12.45 0.17 10.74
N ILE A 39 -12.78 -0.04 12.01
CA ILE A 39 -13.17 -1.36 12.53
C ILE A 39 -14.47 -1.87 11.87
N GLU A 40 -15.43 -1.00 11.65
CA GLU A 40 -16.73 -1.39 11.06
C GLU A 40 -16.55 -1.85 9.62
N LYS A 41 -15.89 -1.03 8.78
CA LYS A 41 -15.58 -1.40 7.39
C LYS A 41 -14.73 -2.67 7.32
N GLY A 42 -13.72 -2.80 8.19
CA GLY A 42 -12.84 -3.96 8.21
C GLY A 42 -13.56 -5.25 8.52
N LYS A 43 -14.42 -5.27 9.56
CA LYS A 43 -15.23 -6.44 9.92
C LYS A 43 -16.26 -6.79 8.87
N ALA A 44 -16.95 -5.79 8.31
CA ALA A 44 -17.91 -6.00 7.24
C ALA A 44 -17.23 -6.63 6.01
N TYR A 45 -16.08 -6.13 5.64
CA TYR A 45 -15.35 -6.65 4.49
C TYR A 45 -14.77 -8.06 4.73
N GLU A 46 -14.28 -8.36 5.92
CA GLU A 46 -13.91 -9.73 6.29
C GLU A 46 -15.09 -10.70 6.13
N ALA A 47 -16.27 -10.30 6.59
CA ALA A 47 -17.49 -11.11 6.45
C ALA A 47 -17.88 -11.34 4.98
N GLU A 48 -17.78 -10.30 4.13
CA GLU A 48 -18.01 -10.42 2.68
C GLU A 48 -17.06 -11.42 2.04
N LEU A 49 -15.75 -11.31 2.33
CA LEU A 49 -14.74 -12.21 1.79
C LEU A 49 -14.96 -13.67 2.23
N LYS A 50 -15.28 -13.89 3.50
CA LYS A 50 -15.59 -15.23 4.03
C LYS A 50 -16.87 -15.81 3.41
N ALA A 51 -17.91 -15.00 3.20
CA ALA A 51 -19.12 -15.42 2.51
C ALA A 51 -18.89 -15.80 1.05
N ALA A 52 -17.91 -15.16 0.39
CA ALA A 52 -17.45 -15.51 -0.95
C ALA A 52 -16.51 -16.75 -0.98
N GLY A 53 -16.22 -17.35 0.17
CA GLY A 53 -15.38 -18.56 0.26
C GLY A 53 -13.88 -18.29 0.38
N HIS A 54 -13.47 -17.04 0.59
CA HIS A 54 -12.05 -16.68 0.77
C HIS A 54 -11.59 -16.87 2.22
N GLN A 55 -10.31 -17.13 2.40
CA GLN A 55 -9.66 -17.14 3.71
C GLN A 55 -9.19 -15.71 4.02
N ALA A 56 -9.96 -14.99 4.80
CA ALA A 56 -9.70 -13.60 5.17
C ALA A 56 -9.71 -13.42 6.69
N PHE A 57 -8.85 -12.53 7.19
CA PHE A 57 -8.78 -12.18 8.60
C PHE A 57 -8.49 -10.69 8.77
N PHE A 58 -9.38 -9.99 9.47
CA PHE A 58 -9.24 -8.58 9.80
C PHE A 58 -8.76 -8.39 11.23
N THR A 59 -7.82 -7.46 11.43
CA THR A 59 -7.39 -7.01 12.76
C THR A 59 -7.34 -5.49 12.80
N PRO A 60 -8.01 -4.81 13.74
CA PRO A 60 -7.90 -3.36 13.86
C PRO A 60 -6.46 -2.98 14.27
N GLY A 61 -5.94 -1.89 13.73
CA GLY A 61 -4.60 -1.41 14.09
C GLY A 61 -4.22 -0.11 13.42
N ASN A 62 -3.53 0.74 14.18
CA ASN A 62 -2.91 1.97 13.69
C ASN A 62 -1.46 1.67 13.29
N VAL A 63 -1.15 1.79 12.00
CA VAL A 63 0.20 1.56 11.48
C VAL A 63 1.25 2.54 12.03
N GLY A 64 0.83 3.73 12.48
CA GLY A 64 1.69 4.72 13.14
C GLY A 64 2.10 4.34 14.56
N VAL A 65 1.49 3.29 15.15
CA VAL A 65 1.74 2.85 16.53
C VAL A 65 2.41 1.49 16.56
N VAL A 66 3.70 1.46 16.90
CA VAL A 66 4.54 0.25 16.82
C VAL A 66 3.96 -0.93 17.61
N THR A 67 3.49 -0.69 18.84
CA THR A 67 2.92 -1.74 19.70
C THR A 67 1.66 -2.35 19.10
N GLN A 68 0.77 -1.54 18.51
CA GLN A 68 -0.40 -2.06 17.81
C GLN A 68 -0.01 -2.92 16.60
N MET A 69 1.02 -2.54 15.86
CA MET A 69 1.50 -3.38 14.74
C MET A 69 2.14 -4.68 15.19
N GLN A 70 2.78 -4.72 16.36
CA GLN A 70 3.23 -5.96 16.99
C GLN A 70 2.05 -6.88 17.33
N ASP A 71 0.98 -6.34 17.91
CA ASP A 71 -0.23 -7.08 18.25
C ASP A 71 -0.95 -7.60 16.98
N VAL A 72 -1.07 -6.75 15.96
CA VAL A 72 -1.60 -7.13 14.64
C VAL A 72 -0.80 -8.28 14.06
N HIS A 73 0.53 -8.16 14.01
CA HIS A 73 1.41 -9.20 13.46
C HIS A 73 1.26 -10.52 14.23
N ALA A 74 1.20 -10.48 15.56
CA ALA A 74 0.99 -11.67 16.39
C ALA A 74 -0.37 -12.34 16.09
N ALA A 75 -1.44 -11.53 15.94
CA ALA A 75 -2.78 -12.04 15.64
C ALA A 75 -2.85 -12.70 14.25
N ILE A 76 -2.33 -12.06 13.21
CA ILE A 76 -2.39 -12.58 11.84
C ILE A 76 -1.51 -13.83 11.67
N THR A 77 -0.33 -13.89 12.34
CA THR A 77 0.53 -15.06 12.30
C THR A 77 -0.03 -16.24 13.09
N LYS A 78 -0.76 -15.99 14.16
CA LYS A 78 -1.53 -17.01 14.87
C LYS A 78 -2.62 -17.62 14.00
N GLU A 79 -3.29 -16.80 13.18
CA GLU A 79 -4.40 -17.24 12.32
C GLU A 79 -3.90 -18.02 11.09
N PHE A 80 -2.96 -17.48 10.35
CA PHE A 80 -2.58 -18.02 9.05
C PHE A 80 -1.14 -18.50 8.91
N GLY A 81 -0.34 -18.40 9.98
CA GLY A 81 1.10 -18.68 9.94
C GLY A 81 1.91 -17.50 9.42
N ASP A 82 3.17 -17.75 9.09
CA ASP A 82 4.12 -16.73 8.67
C ASP A 82 3.65 -15.95 7.41
N VAL A 83 3.89 -14.65 7.39
CA VAL A 83 3.58 -13.78 6.24
C VAL A 83 4.59 -14.04 5.12
N ASN A 84 4.08 -14.36 3.92
CA ASN A 84 4.88 -14.60 2.73
C ASN A 84 4.94 -13.36 1.81
N GLY A 85 3.87 -12.55 1.82
CA GLY A 85 3.80 -11.30 1.08
C GLY A 85 3.26 -10.16 1.95
N LEU A 86 3.87 -8.99 1.83
CA LEU A 86 3.48 -7.78 2.56
C LEU A 86 3.15 -6.67 1.59
N VAL A 87 1.99 -6.03 1.78
CA VAL A 87 1.60 -4.82 1.04
C VAL A 87 1.44 -3.67 2.03
N ASN A 88 2.38 -2.74 1.98
CA ASN A 88 2.36 -1.51 2.74
C ASN A 88 1.54 -0.47 1.99
N ASN A 89 0.24 -0.44 2.22
CA ASN A 89 -0.71 0.45 1.55
C ASN A 89 -1.24 1.56 2.45
N ALA A 90 -1.35 1.36 3.76
CA ALA A 90 -1.86 2.37 4.67
C ALA A 90 -1.12 3.70 4.53
N GLY A 91 -1.86 4.77 4.45
CA GLY A 91 -1.35 6.13 4.30
C GLY A 91 -2.49 7.13 4.20
N ARG A 92 -2.16 8.39 4.25
CA ARG A 92 -3.11 9.52 4.15
C ARG A 92 -2.49 10.67 3.37
N ASN A 93 -3.32 11.54 2.82
CA ASN A 93 -2.86 12.80 2.25
C ASN A 93 -2.48 13.78 3.35
N ALA A 94 -1.62 14.73 3.01
CA ALA A 94 -1.27 15.87 3.86
C ALA A 94 -1.29 17.16 3.06
N TYR A 95 -1.73 18.23 3.70
CA TYR A 95 -1.90 19.57 3.13
C TYR A 95 -1.51 20.62 4.18
N TYR A 96 -0.26 20.59 4.62
CA TYR A 96 0.24 21.53 5.61
C TYR A 96 1.02 22.68 4.96
N ASP A 97 0.95 23.84 5.60
CA ASP A 97 1.92 24.91 5.36
C ASP A 97 3.24 24.51 6.03
N PRO A 98 4.40 24.59 5.33
CA PRO A 98 5.68 24.14 5.88
C PRO A 98 6.19 24.98 7.06
N VAL A 99 5.68 26.21 7.25
CA VAL A 99 6.05 27.07 8.38
C VAL A 99 5.14 26.83 9.59
N GLU A 100 3.84 26.58 9.35
CA GLU A 100 2.85 26.42 10.40
C GLU A 100 2.77 24.99 10.96
N MET A 101 3.27 23.99 10.20
CA MET A 101 3.26 22.58 10.61
C MET A 101 4.09 22.40 11.88
N THR A 102 3.47 21.83 12.91
CA THR A 102 4.14 21.51 14.17
C THR A 102 4.97 20.22 14.07
N GLU A 103 5.98 20.06 14.96
CA GLU A 103 6.76 18.82 15.06
C GLU A 103 5.86 17.60 15.32
N ALA A 104 4.84 17.74 16.16
CA ALA A 104 3.92 16.66 16.47
C ALA A 104 3.09 16.21 15.25
N GLU A 105 2.64 17.13 14.41
CA GLU A 105 1.95 16.83 13.16
C GLU A 105 2.88 16.17 12.15
N TRP A 106 4.12 16.64 12.06
CA TRP A 106 5.16 16.01 11.25
C TRP A 106 5.41 14.57 11.68
N ASP A 107 5.65 14.35 12.98
CA ASP A 107 5.95 13.03 13.53
C ASP A 107 4.77 12.07 13.33
N ASP A 108 3.55 12.51 13.59
CA ASP A 108 2.34 11.73 13.38
C ASP A 108 2.17 11.35 11.91
N PHE A 109 2.37 12.31 10.99
CA PHE A 109 2.31 12.05 9.56
C PHE A 109 3.40 11.04 9.13
N MET A 110 4.66 11.29 9.48
CA MET A 110 5.78 10.44 9.10
C MET A 110 5.71 9.05 9.75
N ASN A 111 5.16 8.93 10.94
CA ASN A 111 4.92 7.64 11.58
C ASN A 111 3.95 6.78 10.77
N VAL A 112 2.89 7.37 10.19
CA VAL A 112 1.89 6.66 9.37
C VAL A 112 2.41 6.42 7.96
N ASP A 113 2.88 7.46 7.25
CA ASP A 113 3.11 7.42 5.80
C ASP A 113 4.51 6.96 5.38
N PHE A 114 5.44 6.83 6.35
CA PHE A 114 6.82 6.42 6.05
C PHE A 114 7.34 5.37 7.03
N LYS A 115 7.41 5.68 8.33
CA LYS A 115 8.02 4.80 9.34
C LYS A 115 7.29 3.46 9.47
N SER A 116 5.96 3.46 9.30
CA SER A 116 5.13 2.24 9.36
C SER A 116 5.61 1.16 8.40
N ILE A 117 6.09 1.54 7.21
CA ILE A 117 6.60 0.63 6.18
C ILE A 117 7.83 -0.15 6.68
N TRP A 118 8.74 0.53 7.35
CA TRP A 118 9.87 -0.12 7.99
C TRP A 118 9.42 -1.02 9.16
N VAL A 119 8.47 -0.56 9.99
CA VAL A 119 7.98 -1.33 11.14
C VAL A 119 7.35 -2.65 10.69
N THR A 120 6.47 -2.62 9.71
CA THR A 120 5.81 -3.83 9.18
C THR A 120 6.80 -4.76 8.48
N ALA A 121 7.73 -4.21 7.69
CA ALA A 121 8.81 -4.99 7.09
C ALA A 121 9.67 -5.68 8.18
N LYS A 122 10.07 -4.94 9.22
CA LYS A 122 10.84 -5.48 10.36
C LYS A 122 10.14 -6.67 11.04
N LEU A 123 8.81 -6.66 11.13
CA LEU A 123 8.04 -7.74 11.73
C LEU A 123 7.96 -8.98 10.82
N CYS A 124 7.84 -8.79 9.50
CA CYS A 124 7.69 -9.89 8.54
C CYS A 124 9.02 -10.51 8.08
N LEU A 125 10.08 -9.72 7.96
CA LEU A 125 11.37 -10.14 7.40
C LEU A 125 12.01 -11.35 8.10
N PRO A 126 11.96 -11.54 9.44
CA PRO A 126 12.58 -12.70 10.08
C PRO A 126 12.04 -14.03 9.56
N ALA A 127 10.72 -14.14 9.38
CA ALA A 127 10.09 -15.33 8.83
C ALA A 127 10.41 -15.53 7.34
N MET A 128 10.35 -14.45 6.54
CA MET A 128 10.73 -14.49 5.13
C MET A 128 12.18 -14.88 4.92
N ARG A 129 13.12 -14.38 5.73
CA ARG A 129 14.54 -14.77 5.71
C ARG A 129 14.73 -16.27 6.02
N LYS A 130 14.00 -16.78 7.03
CA LYS A 130 14.01 -18.21 7.38
C LYS A 130 13.49 -19.07 6.24
N ALA A 131 12.42 -18.64 5.59
CA ALA A 131 11.83 -19.33 4.43
C ALA A 131 12.65 -19.17 3.14
N LYS A 132 13.62 -18.25 3.09
CA LYS A 132 14.37 -17.84 1.89
C LYS A 132 13.44 -17.44 0.72
N LYS A 133 12.31 -16.90 1.04
CA LYS A 133 11.29 -16.45 0.08
C LYS A 133 10.40 -15.40 0.71
N GLY A 134 10.11 -14.33 -0.04
CA GLY A 134 9.18 -13.28 0.36
C GLY A 134 9.00 -12.23 -0.74
N ALA A 135 7.90 -11.48 -0.65
CA ALA A 135 7.66 -10.34 -1.53
C ALA A 135 7.05 -9.18 -0.74
N ILE A 136 7.61 -7.99 -0.88
CA ILE A 136 7.12 -6.76 -0.25
C ILE A 136 6.79 -5.77 -1.35
N VAL A 137 5.60 -5.17 -1.29
CA VAL A 137 5.19 -4.08 -2.19
C VAL A 137 4.82 -2.86 -1.36
N ASN A 138 5.52 -1.78 -1.57
CA ASN A 138 5.31 -0.51 -0.88
C ASN A 138 4.52 0.46 -1.77
N ILE A 139 3.42 1.02 -1.25
CA ILE A 139 2.63 1.99 -1.99
C ILE A 139 3.21 3.39 -1.76
N SER A 140 3.87 3.89 -2.80
CA SER A 140 4.31 5.27 -2.91
C SER A 140 3.25 6.12 -3.63
N SER A 141 3.65 7.02 -4.48
CA SER A 141 2.80 7.88 -5.32
C SER A 141 3.62 8.47 -6.44
N ILE A 142 2.97 8.94 -7.50
CA ILE A 142 3.62 9.83 -8.48
C ILE A 142 4.19 11.09 -7.82
N HIS A 143 3.65 11.50 -6.65
CA HIS A 143 4.20 12.59 -5.84
C HIS A 143 5.64 12.33 -5.34
N ALA A 144 6.15 11.13 -5.47
CA ALA A 144 7.57 10.84 -5.24
C ALA A 144 8.48 11.38 -6.35
N ARG A 145 7.94 11.73 -7.52
CA ARG A 145 8.68 12.21 -8.69
C ARG A 145 8.25 13.60 -9.18
N MET A 146 6.97 13.92 -8.95
CA MET A 146 6.35 15.20 -9.31
C MET A 146 5.31 15.52 -8.25
N SER A 147 5.04 16.80 -7.95
CA SER A 147 4.08 17.16 -6.92
C SER A 147 3.35 18.46 -7.28
N TYR A 148 2.30 18.73 -6.55
CA TYR A 148 1.56 19.99 -6.61
C TYR A 148 1.90 20.87 -5.40
N PRO A 149 1.70 22.20 -5.49
CA PRO A 149 1.72 23.06 -4.31
C PRO A 149 0.79 22.55 -3.21
N ASN A 150 1.14 22.83 -1.96
CA ASN A 150 0.35 22.49 -0.76
C ASN A 150 0.24 20.99 -0.42
N TYR A 151 1.10 20.12 -0.97
CA TYR A 151 1.18 18.70 -0.60
C TYR A 151 2.34 18.39 0.37
N PHE A 152 2.71 19.37 1.20
CA PHE A 152 3.74 19.16 2.22
C PHE A 152 3.14 18.44 3.45
N PRO A 153 3.83 17.42 4.03
CA PRO A 153 5.09 16.81 3.65
C PRO A 153 4.93 15.51 2.81
N TYR A 154 3.76 15.30 2.21
CA TYR A 154 3.39 14.05 1.53
C TYR A 154 4.44 13.61 0.49
N ALA A 155 4.89 14.53 -0.37
CA ALA A 155 5.90 14.21 -1.37
C ALA A 155 7.22 13.74 -0.76
N ALA A 156 7.62 14.29 0.40
CA ALA A 156 8.83 13.86 1.11
C ALA A 156 8.72 12.41 1.59
N ALA A 157 7.59 12.04 2.22
CA ALA A 157 7.35 10.66 2.65
C ALA A 157 7.33 9.70 1.46
N LYS A 158 6.59 10.03 0.40
CA LYS A 158 6.45 9.16 -0.78
C LYS A 158 7.76 9.02 -1.57
N SER A 159 8.60 10.06 -1.60
CA SER A 159 9.97 9.96 -2.15
C SER A 159 10.88 9.10 -1.28
N GLY A 160 10.80 9.23 0.04
CA GLY A 160 11.54 8.41 1.00
C GLY A 160 11.27 6.92 0.84
N ILE A 161 10.01 6.54 0.52
CA ILE A 161 9.62 5.14 0.27
C ILE A 161 10.45 4.51 -0.85
N LEU A 162 10.79 5.25 -1.91
CA LEU A 162 11.59 4.73 -3.01
C LEU A 162 13.02 4.40 -2.56
N GLY A 163 13.63 5.27 -1.74
CA GLY A 163 14.94 5.02 -1.14
C GLY A 163 14.93 3.80 -0.21
N LEU A 164 13.92 3.73 0.67
CA LEU A 164 13.74 2.59 1.58
C LEU A 164 13.54 1.27 0.80
N THR A 165 12.74 1.29 -0.26
CA THR A 165 12.48 0.13 -1.13
C THR A 165 13.77 -0.39 -1.76
N ARG A 166 14.58 0.50 -2.34
CA ARG A 166 15.87 0.12 -2.96
C ARG A 166 16.84 -0.50 -1.95
N ASN A 167 16.98 0.10 -0.76
CA ASN A 167 17.89 -0.46 0.24
C ASN A 167 17.40 -1.81 0.76
N LEU A 168 16.11 -1.96 1.05
CA LEU A 168 15.56 -3.27 1.45
C LEU A 168 15.74 -4.32 0.36
N ALA A 169 15.55 -3.95 -0.91
CA ALA A 169 15.73 -4.87 -2.03
C ALA A 169 17.19 -5.37 -2.15
N LEU A 170 18.17 -4.49 -1.91
CA LEU A 170 19.59 -4.84 -1.93
C LEU A 170 19.98 -5.73 -0.75
N ASP A 171 19.52 -5.38 0.45
CA ASP A 171 19.88 -6.10 1.68
C ASP A 171 19.22 -7.47 1.76
N GLU A 172 17.98 -7.59 1.29
CA GLU A 172 17.14 -8.79 1.43
C GLU A 172 17.19 -9.73 0.22
N GLY A 173 17.68 -9.27 -0.92
CA GLY A 173 17.76 -10.07 -2.15
C GLY A 173 18.54 -11.37 -1.98
N LYS A 174 19.63 -11.37 -1.20
CA LYS A 174 20.40 -12.57 -0.84
C LYS A 174 19.62 -13.62 -0.05
N HIS A 175 18.49 -13.22 0.54
CA HIS A 175 17.56 -14.09 1.25
C HIS A 175 16.36 -14.54 0.40
N GLY A 176 16.36 -14.24 -0.91
CA GLY A 176 15.27 -14.58 -1.81
C GLY A 176 14.02 -13.71 -1.59
N ILE A 177 14.19 -12.54 -1.00
CA ILE A 177 13.09 -11.60 -0.73
C ILE A 177 13.17 -10.46 -1.74
N ARG A 178 12.03 -10.17 -2.40
CA ARG A 178 11.89 -9.07 -3.35
C ARG A 178 11.14 -7.91 -2.73
N VAL A 179 11.59 -6.69 -2.96
CA VAL A 179 10.96 -5.48 -2.45
C VAL A 179 10.81 -4.49 -3.60
N ASN A 180 9.57 -4.09 -3.90
CA ASN A 180 9.26 -3.15 -4.98
C ASN A 180 8.33 -2.05 -4.50
N ALA A 181 8.30 -0.93 -5.21
CA ALA A 181 7.35 0.15 -4.98
C ALA A 181 6.40 0.28 -6.17
N VAL A 182 5.16 0.68 -5.90
CA VAL A 182 4.22 1.16 -6.92
C VAL A 182 3.91 2.63 -6.67
N LEU A 183 3.77 3.38 -7.76
CA LEU A 183 3.51 4.82 -7.76
C LEU A 183 2.19 5.08 -8.49
N PRO A 184 1.05 4.96 -7.80
CA PRO A 184 -0.24 5.28 -8.41
C PRO A 184 -0.34 6.75 -8.77
N GLY A 185 -1.00 7.03 -9.91
CA GLY A 185 -1.53 8.34 -10.23
C GLY A 185 -2.92 8.56 -9.61
N PHE A 186 -3.72 9.43 -10.22
CA PHE A 186 -5.11 9.64 -9.78
C PHE A 186 -5.91 8.35 -9.87
N THR A 187 -6.35 7.87 -8.71
CA THR A 187 -7.11 6.63 -8.55
C THR A 187 -8.42 6.93 -7.85
N LEU A 188 -9.55 6.50 -8.42
CA LEU A 188 -10.90 6.74 -7.89
C LEU A 188 -11.14 5.87 -6.64
N THR A 189 -10.61 6.32 -5.52
CA THR A 189 -10.92 5.79 -4.19
C THR A 189 -12.07 6.59 -3.56
N PRO A 190 -12.81 6.05 -2.56
CA PRO A 190 -13.82 6.82 -1.83
C PRO A 190 -13.30 8.15 -1.31
N MET A 191 -12.07 8.21 -0.80
CA MET A 191 -11.44 9.46 -0.36
C MET A 191 -11.32 10.49 -1.49
N VAL A 192 -10.95 10.06 -2.70
CA VAL A 192 -10.81 10.93 -3.87
C VAL A 192 -12.18 11.35 -4.40
N GLU A 193 -13.16 10.45 -4.39
CA GLU A 193 -14.54 10.77 -4.77
C GLU A 193 -15.15 11.80 -3.82
N ASP A 194 -15.01 11.63 -2.51
CA ASP A 194 -15.45 12.59 -1.49
C ASP A 194 -14.78 13.96 -1.67
N TYR A 195 -13.50 13.99 -2.02
CA TYR A 195 -12.79 15.22 -2.32
C TYR A 195 -13.38 15.94 -3.55
N PHE A 196 -13.70 15.21 -4.61
CA PHE A 196 -14.28 15.78 -5.82
C PHE A 196 -15.76 16.19 -5.67
N VAL A 197 -16.49 15.53 -4.78
CA VAL A 197 -17.84 16.00 -4.40
C VAL A 197 -17.77 17.39 -3.74
N LYS A 198 -16.76 17.61 -2.90
CA LYS A 198 -16.54 18.90 -2.22
C LYS A 198 -15.88 19.96 -3.13
N ASN A 199 -15.17 19.55 -4.18
CA ASN A 199 -14.39 20.41 -5.07
C ASN A 199 -14.60 19.96 -6.53
N PRO A 200 -15.79 20.20 -7.14
CA PRO A 200 -16.11 19.66 -8.47
C PRO A 200 -15.18 20.14 -9.59
N GLU A 201 -14.67 21.39 -9.48
CA GLU A 201 -13.71 21.95 -10.43
C GLU A 201 -12.40 21.15 -10.48
N LYS A 202 -11.96 20.62 -9.34
CA LYS A 202 -10.73 19.81 -9.24
C LYS A 202 -10.82 18.48 -9.98
N ARG A 203 -12.03 17.94 -10.14
CA ARG A 203 -12.24 16.75 -10.97
C ARG A 203 -11.94 17.03 -12.44
N SER A 204 -12.43 18.14 -12.97
CA SER A 204 -12.18 18.54 -14.35
C SER A 204 -10.69 18.83 -14.59
N GLU A 205 -10.04 19.53 -13.66
CA GLU A 205 -8.60 19.79 -13.71
C GLU A 205 -7.81 18.47 -13.73
N ALA A 206 -8.10 17.55 -12.81
CA ALA A 206 -7.44 16.25 -12.74
C ALA A 206 -7.63 15.42 -14.03
N LEU A 207 -8.82 15.45 -14.63
CA LEU A 207 -9.10 14.75 -15.88
C LEU A 207 -8.39 15.39 -17.08
N SER A 208 -8.27 16.72 -17.13
CA SER A 208 -7.65 17.44 -18.24
C SER A 208 -6.17 17.11 -18.43
N VAL A 209 -5.50 16.68 -17.34
CA VAL A 209 -4.09 16.32 -17.38
C VAL A 209 -3.84 14.82 -17.59
N GLN A 210 -4.89 13.98 -17.61
CA GLN A 210 -4.76 12.53 -17.77
C GLN A 210 -4.66 12.13 -19.25
N PRO A 211 -3.52 11.58 -19.72
CA PRO A 211 -3.39 11.18 -21.14
C PRO A 211 -4.40 10.10 -21.55
N MET A 212 -4.81 9.23 -20.63
CA MET A 212 -5.84 8.21 -20.88
C MET A 212 -7.27 8.74 -20.76
N GLY A 213 -7.48 10.03 -20.48
CA GLY A 213 -8.79 10.68 -20.36
C GLY A 213 -9.65 10.22 -19.18
N ARG A 214 -9.07 9.43 -18.26
CA ARG A 214 -9.76 8.90 -17.06
C ARG A 214 -8.78 8.68 -15.92
N MET A 215 -9.30 8.56 -14.72
CA MET A 215 -8.55 8.09 -13.55
C MET A 215 -8.53 6.57 -13.50
N ALA A 216 -7.56 6.01 -12.80
CA ALA A 216 -7.49 4.57 -12.55
C ALA A 216 -8.60 4.12 -11.59
N GLN A 217 -9.09 2.91 -11.78
CA GLN A 217 -9.86 2.20 -10.76
C GLN A 217 -8.90 1.52 -9.77
N PRO A 218 -9.25 1.39 -8.48
CA PRO A 218 -8.41 0.72 -7.48
C PRO A 218 -7.92 -0.66 -7.90
N ILE A 219 -8.76 -1.41 -8.61
CA ILE A 219 -8.42 -2.76 -9.10
C ILE A 219 -7.27 -2.75 -10.13
N GLU A 220 -7.11 -1.67 -10.91
CA GLU A 220 -6.02 -1.57 -11.89
C GLU A 220 -4.66 -1.44 -11.18
N ILE A 221 -4.63 -0.78 -10.04
CA ILE A 221 -3.44 -0.73 -9.16
C ILE A 221 -3.21 -2.09 -8.50
N ALA A 222 -4.28 -2.71 -7.97
CA ALA A 222 -4.22 -3.99 -7.29
C ALA A 222 -3.65 -5.10 -8.20
N LYS A 223 -4.02 -5.15 -9.48
CA LYS A 223 -3.49 -6.14 -10.44
C LYS A 223 -1.97 -6.12 -10.56
N VAL A 224 -1.37 -4.94 -10.59
CA VAL A 224 0.10 -4.80 -10.63
C VAL A 224 0.72 -5.24 -9.31
N ILE A 225 0.10 -4.88 -8.17
CA ILE A 225 0.57 -5.30 -6.84
C ILE A 225 0.53 -6.82 -6.72
N THR A 226 -0.58 -7.45 -7.11
CA THR A 226 -0.73 -8.91 -7.10
C THR A 226 0.32 -9.57 -7.99
N PHE A 227 0.57 -9.05 -9.22
CA PHE A 227 1.66 -9.54 -10.07
C PHE A 227 3.01 -9.49 -9.35
N LEU A 228 3.35 -8.38 -8.70
CA LEU A 228 4.62 -8.22 -7.97
C LEU A 228 4.76 -9.18 -6.78
N LEU A 229 3.67 -9.68 -6.22
CA LEU A 229 3.68 -10.69 -5.15
C LEU A 229 3.90 -12.11 -5.68
N THR A 230 3.65 -12.38 -6.96
CA THR A 230 3.76 -13.72 -7.55
C THR A 230 5.17 -14.07 -8.01
N ASP A 231 5.41 -15.35 -8.30
CA ASP A 231 6.65 -15.83 -8.87
C ASP A 231 6.84 -15.38 -10.33
N ASP A 232 5.80 -14.90 -11.03
CA ASP A 232 5.91 -14.28 -12.35
C ASP A 232 6.80 -13.01 -12.32
N ALA A 233 6.94 -12.38 -11.17
CA ALA A 233 7.81 -11.24 -10.92
C ALA A 233 9.15 -11.64 -10.25
N SER A 234 9.62 -12.89 -10.43
CA SER A 234 10.77 -13.46 -9.69
C SER A 234 12.08 -12.70 -9.87
N PHE A 235 12.26 -11.94 -10.94
CA PHE A 235 13.46 -11.13 -11.19
C PHE A 235 13.20 -9.62 -11.09
N VAL A 236 12.03 -9.22 -10.54
CA VAL A 236 11.67 -7.82 -10.31
C VAL A 236 11.97 -7.49 -8.85
N ASN A 237 13.03 -6.72 -8.61
CA ASN A 237 13.49 -6.34 -7.28
C ASN A 237 14.07 -4.92 -7.28
N GLY A 238 13.68 -4.08 -6.32
CA GLY A 238 14.11 -2.69 -6.19
C GLY A 238 13.51 -1.73 -7.21
N ALA A 239 12.46 -2.13 -7.92
CA ALA A 239 11.86 -1.36 -9.00
C ALA A 239 10.75 -0.41 -8.49
N ASP A 240 10.66 0.72 -9.18
CA ASP A 240 9.61 1.74 -9.02
C ASP A 240 8.60 1.61 -10.19
N TRP A 241 7.41 1.07 -9.91
CA TRP A 241 6.37 0.84 -10.92
C TRP A 241 5.37 2.00 -10.95
N ILE A 242 5.45 2.84 -11.98
CA ILE A 242 4.52 3.94 -12.19
C ILE A 242 3.23 3.39 -12.82
N ILE A 243 2.08 3.71 -12.18
CA ILE A 243 0.75 3.28 -12.62
C ILE A 243 -0.14 4.52 -12.64
N ASP A 244 0.02 5.38 -13.63
CA ASP A 244 -0.55 6.73 -13.66
C ASP A 244 -1.23 7.12 -14.97
N GLY A 245 -1.42 6.17 -15.89
CA GLY A 245 -2.02 6.43 -17.20
C GLY A 245 -1.20 7.37 -18.08
N GLY A 246 0.12 7.45 -17.84
CA GLY A 246 1.05 8.29 -18.60
C GLY A 246 1.17 9.73 -18.08
N LEU A 247 0.53 10.05 -16.94
CA LEU A 247 0.52 11.42 -16.39
C LEU A 247 1.93 11.97 -16.16
N SER A 248 2.82 11.21 -15.53
CA SER A 248 4.21 11.63 -15.24
C SER A 248 5.13 11.62 -16.47
N GLY A 249 4.69 11.06 -17.59
CA GLY A 249 5.43 11.06 -18.86
C GLY A 249 5.17 12.29 -19.74
N ARG A 250 4.27 13.20 -19.31
CA ARG A 250 3.99 14.43 -20.06
C ARG A 250 5.15 15.41 -19.94
N PHE A 251 5.44 16.03 -21.08
CA PHE A 251 6.10 17.32 -21.11
C PHE A 251 5.00 18.38 -21.09
N ALA A 252 5.04 19.31 -20.17
CA ALA A 252 4.02 20.31 -19.81
C ALA A 252 3.05 20.70 -20.89
#